data_064d333dda84aa79ec2d5f7fc2fd3ae6
#
_entry.id   064d333dda84aa79ec2d5f7fc2fd3ae6
#
_cell.length_a   1.000
_cell.length_b   1.000
_cell.length_c   1.000
_cell.angle_alpha   90.00
_cell.angle_beta   90.00
_cell.angle_gamma   90.00
#
_symmetry.space_group_name_H-M   'P 1'
#
loop_
_entity.id
_entity.type
_entity.pdbx_description
1 polymer ?
#
loop_
_entity_poly.entity_id
_entity_poly.type
_entity_poly.pdbx_seq_one_letter_code
_entity_poly.pdbx_strand_id
1 'polypeptide(L)'
;MKNYAAWLSKKTGKHYRMLSEAEREYGARAGSAGPFPFPFDEGKEYSIAKHANTYGASDGYNFTSPVGSFPPNAFGVYDMHGNVYEWVADCWHDHYNGAPSDGSAWMEEKCELVQIRGNDWGEPPIFSRSGNRNNAAPSDRGDWIGFRVAREL
;
A
#
# COMPACT_ATOMS: atom_id res chain seq x y z
N MET A 1 -11.87 8.09 -3.81
CA MET A 1 -10.51 7.98 -4.38
C MET A 1 -10.50 8.33 -5.88
N LYS A 2 -11.21 7.57 -6.74
CA LYS A 2 -11.28 7.86 -8.19
C LYS A 2 -11.67 9.32 -8.49
N ASN A 3 -12.65 9.88 -7.77
CA ASN A 3 -13.05 11.28 -7.91
C ASN A 3 -11.93 12.27 -7.54
N TYR A 4 -11.10 11.95 -6.55
CA TYR A 4 -9.95 12.77 -6.18
C TYR A 4 -8.89 12.76 -7.30
N ALA A 5 -8.55 11.59 -7.82
CA ALA A 5 -7.59 11.47 -8.93
C ALA A 5 -8.09 12.24 -10.19
N ALA A 6 -9.38 12.13 -10.51
CA ALA A 6 -9.99 12.90 -11.60
C ALA A 6 -9.96 14.42 -11.36
N TRP A 7 -10.26 14.86 -10.14
CA TRP A 7 -10.16 16.26 -9.74
C TRP A 7 -8.71 16.78 -9.85
N LEU A 8 -7.75 16.01 -9.33
CA LEU A 8 -6.32 16.35 -9.37
C LEU A 8 -5.83 16.43 -10.82
N SER A 9 -6.24 15.49 -11.68
CA SER A 9 -5.93 15.49 -13.11
C SER A 9 -6.43 16.77 -13.78
N LYS A 10 -7.70 17.13 -13.53
CA LYS A 10 -8.29 18.36 -14.08
C LYS A 10 -7.58 19.63 -13.57
N LYS A 11 -7.23 19.65 -12.28
CA LYS A 11 -6.57 20.80 -11.65
C LYS A 11 -5.16 21.03 -12.16
N THR A 12 -4.43 19.96 -12.47
CA THR A 12 -2.99 20.05 -12.81
C THR A 12 -2.72 19.93 -14.31
N GLY A 13 -3.69 19.50 -15.11
CA GLY A 13 -3.50 19.16 -16.52
C GLY A 13 -2.68 17.90 -16.75
N LYS A 14 -2.46 17.07 -15.72
CA LYS A 14 -1.69 15.82 -15.77
C LYS A 14 -2.60 14.65 -15.47
N HIS A 15 -2.33 13.47 -16.02
CA HIS A 15 -3.16 12.29 -15.76
C HIS A 15 -2.76 11.60 -14.45
N TYR A 16 -3.66 11.62 -13.48
CA TYR A 16 -3.54 10.89 -12.21
C TYR A 16 -4.56 9.78 -12.13
N ARG A 17 -4.14 8.65 -11.57
CA ARG A 17 -4.98 7.46 -11.37
C ARG A 17 -4.62 6.72 -10.09
N MET A 18 -5.43 5.75 -9.72
CA MET A 18 -5.06 4.76 -8.70
C MET A 18 -3.97 3.83 -9.27
N LEU A 19 -3.11 3.32 -8.40
CA LEU A 19 -2.20 2.23 -8.76
C LEU A 19 -2.99 0.93 -8.90
N SER A 20 -2.52 0.02 -9.77
CA SER A 20 -2.91 -1.37 -9.68
C SER A 20 -2.24 -2.05 -8.47
N GLU A 21 -2.75 -3.21 -8.06
CA GLU A 21 -2.13 -4.04 -7.03
C GLU A 21 -0.68 -4.38 -7.40
N ALA A 22 -0.44 -4.77 -8.64
CA ALA A 22 0.88 -5.11 -9.17
C ALA A 22 1.85 -3.92 -9.12
N GLU A 23 1.42 -2.73 -9.52
CA GLU A 23 2.24 -1.50 -9.45
C GLU A 23 2.57 -1.13 -8.00
N ARG A 24 1.60 -1.27 -7.12
CA ARG A 24 1.81 -0.97 -5.69
C ARG A 24 2.81 -1.95 -5.07
N GLU A 25 2.71 -3.26 -5.36
CA GLU A 25 3.67 -4.26 -4.87
C GLU A 25 5.06 -4.04 -5.48
N TYR A 26 5.16 -3.77 -6.77
CA TYR A 26 6.42 -3.42 -7.43
C TYR A 26 7.10 -2.22 -6.75
N GLY A 27 6.34 -1.16 -6.47
CA GLY A 27 6.83 0.00 -5.74
C GLY A 27 7.26 -0.32 -4.30
N ALA A 28 6.56 -1.24 -3.61
CA ALA A 28 6.93 -1.67 -2.26
C ALA A 28 8.21 -2.50 -2.24
N ARG A 29 8.37 -3.41 -3.19
CA ARG A 29 9.56 -4.26 -3.31
C ARG A 29 10.81 -3.47 -3.65
N ALA A 30 10.70 -2.45 -4.46
CA ALA A 30 11.82 -1.59 -4.88
C ALA A 30 13.06 -2.40 -5.31
N GLY A 31 12.85 -3.48 -6.07
CA GLY A 31 13.89 -4.40 -6.54
C GLY A 31 14.23 -5.55 -5.58
N SER A 32 13.67 -5.59 -4.37
CA SER A 32 13.90 -6.70 -3.43
C SER A 32 13.05 -7.93 -3.79
N ALA A 33 13.67 -9.11 -3.73
CA ALA A 33 12.98 -10.40 -3.79
C ALA A 33 12.47 -10.87 -2.42
N GLY A 34 12.94 -10.24 -1.33
CA GLY A 34 12.57 -10.57 0.04
C GLY A 34 11.18 -10.08 0.45
N PRO A 35 10.76 -10.37 1.68
CA PRO A 35 9.49 -9.90 2.22
C PRO A 35 9.45 -8.38 2.36
N PHE A 36 10.59 -7.74 2.59
CA PHE A 36 10.77 -6.30 2.73
C PHE A 36 11.94 -5.80 1.88
N PRO A 37 11.97 -4.51 1.49
CA PRO A 37 13.12 -3.89 0.81
C PRO A 37 14.24 -3.45 1.76
N PHE A 38 14.17 -3.81 3.03
CA PHE A 38 15.14 -3.53 4.08
C PHE A 38 15.40 -4.78 4.91
N PRO A 39 16.50 -4.83 5.71
CA PRO A 39 16.77 -5.95 6.60
C PRO A 39 15.63 -6.15 7.61
N PHE A 40 15.11 -7.36 7.67
CA PHE A 40 14.06 -7.77 8.60
C PHE A 40 14.43 -9.09 9.28
N ASP A 41 14.32 -9.12 10.61
CA ASP A 41 14.56 -10.30 11.44
C ASP A 41 13.22 -10.75 12.03
N GLU A 42 12.68 -11.88 11.57
CA GLU A 42 11.38 -12.42 12.01
C GLU A 42 11.30 -12.65 13.52
N GLY A 43 12.45 -12.88 14.18
CA GLY A 43 12.52 -13.03 15.64
C GLY A 43 12.49 -11.71 16.40
N LYS A 44 12.49 -10.57 15.71
CA LYS A 44 12.61 -9.24 16.29
C LYS A 44 11.63 -8.26 15.63
N GLU A 45 10.40 -8.24 16.10
CA GLU A 45 9.35 -7.34 15.57
C GLU A 45 9.78 -5.87 15.51
N TYR A 46 10.59 -5.42 16.49
CA TYR A 46 11.15 -4.06 16.50
C TYR A 46 12.16 -3.80 15.36
N SER A 47 12.58 -4.81 14.61
CA SER A 47 13.49 -4.62 13.48
C SER A 47 12.88 -3.74 12.38
N ILE A 48 11.56 -3.70 12.26
CA ILE A 48 10.83 -2.84 11.32
C ILE A 48 10.64 -1.40 11.82
N ALA A 49 10.71 -1.15 13.13
CA ALA A 49 10.36 0.13 13.75
C ALA A 49 11.17 1.34 13.24
N LYS A 50 12.31 1.12 12.58
CA LYS A 50 13.11 2.16 11.92
C LYS A 50 12.69 2.44 10.47
N HIS A 51 11.78 1.63 9.94
CA HIS A 51 11.43 1.62 8.53
C HIS A 51 9.93 1.81 8.28
N ALA A 52 9.08 1.55 9.28
CA ALA A 52 7.64 1.59 9.12
C ALA A 52 6.92 1.78 10.46
N ASN A 53 5.75 2.39 10.42
CA ASN A 53 4.82 2.50 11.54
C ASN A 53 3.90 1.28 11.57
N THR A 54 3.99 0.46 12.63
CA THR A 54 3.23 -0.78 12.80
C THR A 54 2.83 -0.96 14.27
N TYR A 55 2.10 -2.01 14.59
CA TYR A 55 1.65 -2.28 15.95
C TYR A 55 2.76 -2.15 17.00
N GLY A 56 2.48 -1.36 18.04
CA GLY A 56 3.38 -1.08 19.14
C GLY A 56 4.17 0.22 18.96
N ALA A 57 4.36 0.97 20.03
CA ALA A 57 4.99 2.30 20.01
C ALA A 57 6.53 2.28 19.89
N SER A 58 7.13 1.17 19.47
CA SER A 58 8.60 1.06 19.30
C SER A 58 9.13 1.90 18.14
N ASP A 59 8.27 2.28 17.20
CA ASP A 59 8.52 3.19 16.09
C ASP A 59 8.32 4.68 16.46
N GLY A 60 7.79 4.95 17.66
CA GLY A 60 7.55 6.29 18.19
C GLY A 60 6.12 6.81 17.99
N TYR A 61 5.21 6.01 17.41
CA TYR A 61 3.83 6.40 17.15
C TYR A 61 2.85 5.38 17.74
N ASN A 62 1.75 5.89 18.34
CA ASN A 62 0.66 5.05 18.85
C ASN A 62 -0.50 4.92 17.85
N PHE A 63 -0.51 5.74 16.83
CA PHE A 63 -1.50 5.84 15.76
C PHE A 63 -0.75 6.15 14.46
N THR A 64 -1.42 6.72 13.47
CA THR A 64 -0.77 7.14 12.22
C THR A 64 0.41 8.08 12.45
N SER A 65 1.47 7.91 11.67
CA SER A 65 2.60 8.84 11.61
C SER A 65 2.42 9.88 10.50
N PRO A 66 3.05 11.06 10.62
CA PRO A 66 3.13 11.97 9.48
C PRO A 66 3.79 11.28 8.27
N VAL A 67 3.28 11.54 7.06
CA VAL A 67 3.85 10.96 5.84
C VAL A 67 5.35 11.31 5.70
N GLY A 68 6.17 10.34 5.27
CA GLY A 68 7.60 10.54 5.10
C GLY A 68 8.41 10.52 6.40
N SER A 69 7.84 10.04 7.52
CA SER A 69 8.55 9.92 8.80
C SER A 69 9.66 8.88 8.79
N PHE A 70 9.58 7.91 7.89
CA PHE A 70 10.55 6.81 7.76
C PHE A 70 11.37 6.95 6.47
N PRO A 71 12.56 6.29 6.38
CA PRO A 71 13.38 6.34 5.18
C PRO A 71 12.64 5.81 3.95
N PRO A 72 12.84 6.41 2.77
CA PRO A 72 12.30 5.88 1.52
C PRO A 72 12.99 4.57 1.13
N ASN A 73 12.31 3.78 0.31
CA ASN A 73 12.91 2.60 -0.30
C ASN A 73 13.88 2.99 -1.47
N ALA A 74 14.47 1.99 -2.13
CA ALA A 74 15.43 2.22 -3.21
C ALA A 74 14.86 2.95 -4.44
N PHE A 75 13.53 3.02 -4.58
CA PHE A 75 12.86 3.81 -5.61
C PHE A 75 12.51 5.23 -5.16
N GLY A 76 12.91 5.63 -3.95
CA GLY A 76 12.60 6.94 -3.37
C GLY A 76 11.14 7.07 -2.90
N VAL A 77 10.43 5.97 -2.71
CA VAL A 77 9.01 5.96 -2.30
C VAL A 77 8.92 5.70 -0.81
N TYR A 78 8.13 6.54 -0.12
CA TYR A 78 7.92 6.50 1.33
C TYR A 78 6.67 5.71 1.70
N ASP A 79 6.63 5.21 2.95
CA ASP A 79 5.46 4.65 3.63
C ASP A 79 4.77 3.51 2.84
N MET A 80 5.61 2.65 2.23
CA MET A 80 5.10 1.49 1.49
C MET A 80 4.75 0.30 2.39
N HIS A 81 5.09 0.38 3.68
CA HIS A 81 4.90 -0.64 4.71
C HIS A 81 4.37 0.02 5.97
N GLY A 82 3.22 -0.42 6.49
CA GLY A 82 2.58 0.15 7.68
C GLY A 82 1.94 1.54 7.45
N ASN A 83 1.71 2.25 8.51
CA ASN A 83 0.99 3.51 8.65
C ASN A 83 -0.51 3.36 8.35
N VAL A 84 -0.92 3.25 7.09
CA VAL A 84 -2.29 2.97 6.69
C VAL A 84 -2.33 1.98 5.53
N TYR A 85 -3.34 1.10 5.51
CA TYR A 85 -3.66 0.37 4.29
C TYR A 85 -3.94 1.34 3.15
N GLU A 86 -3.58 0.95 1.95
CA GLU A 86 -3.80 1.77 0.75
C GLU A 86 -4.70 1.04 -0.22
N TRP A 87 -5.79 1.71 -0.60
CA TRP A 87 -6.64 1.27 -1.70
C TRP A 87 -5.84 1.21 -3.00
N VAL A 88 -6.03 0.15 -3.75
CA VAL A 88 -5.59 0.03 -5.15
C VAL A 88 -6.78 -0.03 -6.09
N ALA A 89 -6.54 -0.09 -7.40
CA ALA A 89 -7.60 -0.06 -8.38
C ALA A 89 -8.36 -1.38 -8.49
N ASP A 90 -7.73 -2.48 -8.08
CA ASP A 90 -8.18 -3.86 -8.29
C ASP A 90 -9.37 -4.24 -7.40
N CYS A 91 -10.26 -5.08 -7.94
CA CYS A 91 -11.17 -5.86 -7.12
C CYS A 91 -10.40 -6.93 -6.34
N TRP A 92 -10.95 -7.36 -5.21
CA TRP A 92 -10.38 -8.48 -4.45
C TRP A 92 -10.62 -9.81 -5.16
N HIS A 93 -9.57 -10.61 -5.26
CA HIS A 93 -9.58 -12.00 -5.71
C HIS A 93 -8.74 -12.84 -4.75
N ASP A 94 -9.24 -14.00 -4.32
CA ASP A 94 -8.56 -14.87 -3.35
C ASP A 94 -7.24 -15.45 -3.88
N HIS A 95 -7.07 -15.49 -5.18
CA HIS A 95 -5.89 -16.05 -5.86
C HIS A 95 -5.60 -15.29 -7.16
N TYR A 96 -4.45 -15.55 -7.77
CA TYR A 96 -4.03 -14.88 -9.02
C TYR A 96 -4.37 -15.65 -10.30
N ASN A 97 -5.17 -16.73 -10.23
CA ASN A 97 -5.58 -17.45 -11.44
C ASN A 97 -6.48 -16.55 -12.31
N GLY A 98 -6.01 -16.22 -13.51
CA GLY A 98 -6.70 -15.30 -14.41
C GLY A 98 -6.35 -13.82 -14.22
N ALA A 99 -5.43 -13.49 -13.33
CA ALA A 99 -4.94 -12.12 -13.17
C ALA A 99 -4.29 -11.58 -14.46
N PRO A 100 -4.42 -10.27 -14.75
CA PRO A 100 -3.69 -9.64 -15.85
C PRO A 100 -2.17 -9.85 -15.70
N SER A 101 -1.51 -10.24 -16.78
CA SER A 101 -0.05 -10.47 -16.79
C SER A 101 0.77 -9.23 -17.12
N ASP A 102 0.12 -8.14 -17.49
CA ASP A 102 0.73 -6.87 -17.92
C ASP A 102 0.83 -5.83 -16.80
N GLY A 103 0.41 -6.21 -15.58
CA GLY A 103 0.40 -5.32 -14.40
C GLY A 103 -0.78 -4.35 -14.35
N SER A 104 -1.72 -4.43 -15.29
CA SER A 104 -2.97 -3.66 -15.22
C SER A 104 -3.84 -4.11 -14.04
N ALA A 105 -4.75 -3.22 -13.59
CA ALA A 105 -5.66 -3.55 -12.52
C ALA A 105 -6.67 -4.64 -12.90
N TRP A 106 -6.84 -5.60 -12.02
CA TRP A 106 -7.83 -6.68 -12.18
C TRP A 106 -9.21 -6.22 -11.74
N MET A 107 -9.99 -5.77 -12.70
CA MET A 107 -11.29 -5.15 -12.49
C MET A 107 -12.42 -6.09 -12.84
N GLU A 108 -13.51 -5.97 -12.09
CA GLU A 108 -14.83 -6.51 -12.41
C GLU A 108 -15.81 -5.36 -12.67
N GLU A 109 -16.97 -5.66 -13.25
CA GLU A 109 -18.02 -4.65 -13.46
C GLU A 109 -18.44 -4.01 -12.15
N LYS A 110 -18.51 -4.82 -11.07
CA LYS A 110 -18.80 -4.38 -9.71
C LYS A 110 -17.95 -5.14 -8.70
N CYS A 111 -17.03 -4.46 -8.03
CA CYS A 111 -16.30 -5.04 -6.92
C CYS A 111 -17.18 -5.10 -5.67
N GLU A 112 -17.40 -6.28 -5.11
CA GLU A 112 -17.98 -6.45 -3.77
C GLU A 112 -16.97 -6.05 -2.69
N LEU A 113 -15.71 -6.50 -2.87
CA LEU A 113 -14.56 -6.12 -2.06
C LEU A 113 -13.48 -5.54 -2.98
N VAL A 114 -12.74 -4.59 -2.46
CA VAL A 114 -11.64 -3.93 -3.15
C VAL A 114 -10.33 -4.28 -2.47
N GLN A 115 -9.31 -4.51 -3.26
CA GLN A 115 -7.96 -4.81 -2.78
C GLN A 115 -7.37 -3.63 -2.02
N ILE A 116 -6.76 -3.92 -0.86
CA ILE A 116 -5.94 -2.99 -0.09
C ILE A 116 -4.57 -3.58 0.20
N ARG A 117 -3.57 -2.74 0.37
CA ARG A 117 -2.17 -3.16 0.51
C ARG A 117 -1.43 -2.30 1.52
N GLY A 118 -0.33 -2.82 2.07
CA GLY A 118 0.65 -2.07 2.84
C GLY A 118 0.58 -2.25 4.35
N ASN A 119 -0.54 -2.74 4.88
CA ASN A 119 -0.80 -2.81 6.32
C ASN A 119 -1.03 -1.44 6.98
N ASP A 120 -1.44 -1.43 8.25
CA ASP A 120 -1.66 -0.22 9.02
C ASP A 120 -0.83 -0.20 10.32
N TRP A 121 -0.98 0.90 11.07
CA TRP A 121 -0.29 1.14 12.34
C TRP A 121 -0.74 0.20 13.47
N GLY A 122 -1.94 -0.38 13.38
CA GLY A 122 -2.55 -1.23 14.40
C GLY A 122 -2.29 -2.73 14.22
N GLU A 123 -1.62 -3.13 13.14
CA GLU A 123 -1.40 -4.53 12.79
C GLU A 123 0.07 -4.96 13.00
N PRO A 124 0.31 -6.23 13.37
CA PRO A 124 1.67 -6.76 13.55
C PRO A 124 2.56 -6.57 12.31
N PRO A 125 3.87 -6.32 12.52
CA PRO A 125 4.84 -6.07 11.46
C PRO A 125 4.87 -7.10 10.33
N ILE A 126 4.62 -8.38 10.65
CA ILE A 126 4.64 -9.47 9.65
C ILE A 126 3.61 -9.28 8.54
N PHE A 127 2.50 -8.57 8.80
CA PHE A 127 1.49 -8.24 7.80
C PHE A 127 1.88 -7.06 6.91
N SER A 128 2.96 -6.34 7.23
CA SER A 128 3.48 -5.25 6.38
C SER A 128 4.37 -5.72 5.23
N ARG A 129 4.56 -7.04 5.02
CA ARG A 129 5.36 -7.59 3.89
C ARG A 129 4.86 -7.06 2.55
N SER A 130 5.78 -6.85 1.61
CA SER A 130 5.45 -6.38 0.24
C SER A 130 4.35 -7.22 -0.43
N GLY A 131 4.37 -8.54 -0.24
CA GLY A 131 3.39 -9.46 -0.82
C GLY A 131 2.11 -9.65 0.00
N ASN A 132 1.95 -9.00 1.16
CA ASN A 132 0.74 -9.14 1.96
C ASN A 132 -0.47 -8.54 1.25
N ARG A 133 -1.60 -9.23 1.29
CA ARG A 133 -2.86 -8.85 0.65
C ARG A 133 -3.95 -8.77 1.69
N ASN A 134 -4.86 -7.81 1.53
CA ASN A 134 -6.07 -7.69 2.31
C ASN A 134 -7.16 -7.01 1.47
N ASN A 135 -8.38 -6.97 1.97
CA ASN A 135 -9.51 -6.38 1.28
C ASN A 135 -10.37 -5.56 2.24
N ALA A 136 -11.18 -4.68 1.66
CA ALA A 136 -12.17 -3.92 2.40
C ALA A 136 -13.40 -3.65 1.52
N ALA A 137 -14.55 -3.41 2.14
CA ALA A 137 -15.72 -2.98 1.41
C ALA A 137 -15.52 -1.57 0.83
N PRO A 138 -16.03 -1.26 -0.37
CA PRO A 138 -15.85 0.07 -0.98
C PRO A 138 -16.36 1.24 -0.14
N SER A 139 -17.23 0.95 0.84
CA SER A 139 -17.80 1.90 1.80
C SER A 139 -16.93 2.15 3.03
N ASP A 140 -15.92 1.31 3.28
CA ASP A 140 -15.14 1.40 4.51
C ASP A 140 -14.36 2.70 4.60
N ARG A 141 -14.31 3.25 5.80
CA ARG A 141 -13.65 4.50 6.15
C ARG A 141 -13.06 4.35 7.55
N GLY A 142 -11.91 4.94 7.77
CA GLY A 142 -11.25 4.91 9.08
C GLY A 142 -9.87 5.56 9.03
N ASP A 143 -9.25 5.66 10.18
CA ASP A 143 -7.89 6.15 10.38
C ASP A 143 -6.81 5.12 9.99
N TRP A 144 -7.24 3.92 9.65
CA TRP A 144 -6.40 2.79 9.26
C TRP A 144 -6.25 2.62 7.73
N ILE A 145 -6.98 3.41 6.90
CA ILE A 145 -7.02 3.23 5.45
C ILE A 145 -6.95 4.56 4.70
N GLY A 146 -6.11 4.60 3.68
CA GLY A 146 -5.87 5.74 2.81
C GLY A 146 -5.68 5.31 1.36
N PHE A 147 -5.02 6.15 0.57
CA PHE A 147 -4.67 5.82 -0.82
C PHE A 147 -3.51 6.69 -1.31
N ARG A 148 -2.84 6.22 -2.34
CA ARG A 148 -1.90 7.02 -3.13
C ARG A 148 -2.29 7.05 -4.60
N VAL A 149 -1.81 8.04 -5.32
CA VAL A 149 -2.04 8.18 -6.75
C VAL A 149 -0.74 8.02 -7.53
N ALA A 150 -0.84 7.43 -8.73
CA ALA A 150 0.20 7.45 -9.74
C ALA A 150 -0.08 8.59 -10.73
N ARG A 151 0.99 9.14 -11.31
CA ARG A 151 0.93 10.08 -12.41
C ARG A 151 1.67 9.51 -13.60
N GLU A 152 1.04 9.54 -14.76
CA GLU A 152 1.73 9.27 -16.01
C GLU A 152 2.71 10.39 -16.35
N LEU A 153 3.86 10.03 -16.91
CA LEU A 153 4.96 10.95 -17.23
C LEU A 153 4.75 11.59 -18.61
#